data_22db2369641328a42e98b886efeaad7e
#
_entry.id   22db2369641328a42e98b886efeaad7e
#
_cell.length_a   1.000
_cell.length_b   1.000
_cell.length_c   1.000
_cell.angle_alpha   90.00
_cell.angle_beta   90.00
_cell.angle_gamma   90.00
#
_symmetry.space_group_name_H-M   'P 1'
#
loop_
_entity.id
_entity.type
_entity.pdbx_description
1 polymer ?
#
loop_
_entity_poly.entity_id
_entity_poly.type
_entity_poly.pdbx_seq_one_letter_code
_entity_poly.pdbx_strand_id
1 'polypeptide(L)'
;MYHALQEHAQEPIYYRTDHHWTSLGAYYGFLAWADSVGRFPYPYDVNGMKTVSENFQGTLQSRINVDWTKDSIQYFPETEKKAVSVTYDFADTADSLYAPGYLDTKNQYGFFLNDNHAFIEIHTGYNPGKTLFVIKDSYANSLIPVSYTHLRAHETS
;
A
#
# COMPACT_ATOMS: atom_id res chain seq x y z
N MET A 1 3.92 1.15 16.46
CA MET A 1 2.88 0.79 15.47
C MET A 1 1.52 0.51 16.12
N TYR A 2 1.36 -0.45 17.04
CA TYR A 2 0.05 -0.77 17.65
C TYR A 2 -0.66 0.47 18.24
N HIS A 3 0.00 1.22 19.12
CA HIS A 3 -0.59 2.43 19.73
C HIS A 3 -0.96 3.49 18.69
N ALA A 4 -0.14 3.70 17.68
CA ALA A 4 -0.45 4.65 16.61
C ALA A 4 -1.71 4.28 15.83
N LEU A 5 -1.91 2.99 15.52
CA LEU A 5 -3.15 2.52 14.89
C LEU A 5 -4.36 2.61 15.84
N GLN A 6 -4.15 2.41 17.13
CA GLN A 6 -5.21 2.51 18.13
C GLN A 6 -5.75 3.95 18.26
N GLU A 7 -4.92 4.96 18.11
CA GLU A 7 -5.33 6.38 18.10
C GLU A 7 -6.28 6.70 16.94
N HIS A 8 -6.19 5.95 15.83
CA HIS A 8 -7.01 6.07 14.65
C HIS A 8 -8.11 4.99 14.53
N ALA A 9 -8.45 4.31 15.61
CA ALA A 9 -9.38 3.18 15.60
C ALA A 9 -10.83 3.54 15.18
N GLN A 10 -11.19 4.83 15.17
CA GLN A 10 -12.50 5.30 14.70
C GLN A 10 -12.51 5.60 13.19
N GLU A 11 -11.36 5.56 12.53
CA GLU A 11 -11.21 5.76 11.09
C GLU A 11 -11.24 4.41 10.35
N PRO A 12 -11.52 4.39 9.04
CA PRO A 12 -11.57 3.15 8.26
C PRO A 12 -10.15 2.64 7.93
N ILE A 13 -9.38 2.33 8.97
CA ILE A 13 -7.98 1.87 8.84
C ILE A 13 -7.85 0.37 8.53
N TYR A 14 -8.94 -0.41 8.65
CA TYR A 14 -9.04 -1.80 8.24
C TYR A 14 -10.27 -2.01 7.37
N TYR A 15 -10.16 -2.94 6.41
CA TYR A 15 -11.34 -3.41 5.67
C TYR A 15 -12.27 -4.19 6.59
N ARG A 16 -13.57 -4.12 6.34
CA ARG A 16 -14.58 -4.89 7.06
C ARG A 16 -14.75 -6.29 6.48
N THR A 17 -14.49 -6.42 5.19
CA THR A 17 -14.68 -7.66 4.42
C THR A 17 -13.38 -8.43 4.18
N ASP A 18 -12.25 -7.83 4.56
CA ASP A 18 -10.91 -8.42 4.38
C ASP A 18 -10.07 -8.29 5.66
N HIS A 19 -9.04 -9.11 5.78
CA HIS A 19 -8.14 -9.10 6.95
C HIS A 19 -7.06 -8.04 6.89
N HIS A 20 -6.87 -7.38 5.76
CA HIS A 20 -5.85 -6.35 5.59
C HIS A 20 -6.31 -4.98 6.13
N TRP A 21 -5.34 -4.14 6.41
CA TRP A 21 -5.58 -2.71 6.56
C TRP A 21 -5.91 -2.05 5.21
N THR A 22 -6.51 -0.88 5.26
CA THR A 22 -6.68 0.01 4.10
C THR A 22 -5.37 0.75 3.80
N SER A 23 -5.31 1.49 2.70
CA SER A 23 -4.18 2.39 2.43
C SER A 23 -4.00 3.45 3.52
N LEU A 24 -5.09 3.88 4.16
CA LEU A 24 -5.04 4.80 5.31
C LEU A 24 -4.37 4.13 6.51
N GLY A 25 -4.76 2.89 6.83
CA GLY A 25 -4.12 2.13 7.90
C GLY A 25 -2.65 1.85 7.62
N ALA A 26 -2.31 1.49 6.39
CA ALA A 26 -0.92 1.32 5.95
C ALA A 26 -0.12 2.62 6.10
N TYR A 27 -0.71 3.77 5.78
CA TYR A 27 -0.08 5.08 5.95
C TYR A 27 0.25 5.39 7.41
N TYR A 28 -0.70 5.21 8.33
CA TYR A 28 -0.42 5.40 9.76
C TYR A 28 0.61 4.41 10.30
N GLY A 29 0.58 3.17 9.81
CA GLY A 29 1.62 2.19 10.10
C GLY A 29 3.01 2.62 9.62
N PHE A 30 3.07 3.20 8.42
CA PHE A 30 4.30 3.76 7.87
C PHE A 30 4.81 4.95 8.69
N LEU A 31 3.94 5.90 9.06
CA LEU A 31 4.32 7.05 9.89
C LEU A 31 4.91 6.61 11.23
N ALA A 32 4.30 5.62 11.88
CA ALA A 32 4.81 5.09 13.15
C ALA A 32 6.17 4.40 13.00
N TRP A 33 6.40 3.69 11.88
CA TRP A 33 7.71 3.14 11.57
C TRP A 33 8.73 4.23 11.30
N ALA A 34 8.39 5.22 10.46
CA ALA A 34 9.27 6.32 10.11
C ALA A 34 9.73 7.11 11.35
N ASP A 35 8.81 7.42 12.25
CA ASP A 35 9.12 8.06 13.53
C ASP A 35 10.12 7.23 14.36
N SER A 36 9.91 5.92 14.43
CA SER A 36 10.79 5.01 15.20
C SER A 36 12.24 4.97 14.69
N VAL A 37 12.47 5.32 13.43
CA VAL A 37 13.80 5.38 12.80
C VAL A 37 14.28 6.83 12.57
N GLY A 38 13.63 7.80 13.18
CA GLY A 38 14.00 9.21 13.09
C GLY A 38 13.77 9.84 11.71
N ARG A 39 12.78 9.35 10.96
CA ARG A 39 12.37 9.89 9.67
C ARG A 39 11.09 10.69 9.82
N PHE A 40 11.00 11.82 9.15
CA PHE A 40 9.86 12.75 9.20
C PHE A 40 9.31 12.95 7.79
N PRO A 41 8.46 12.01 7.30
CA PRO A 41 7.89 12.11 5.96
C PRO A 41 6.93 13.31 5.86
N TYR A 42 6.81 13.87 4.65
CA TYR A 42 5.76 14.85 4.36
C TYR A 42 4.38 14.18 4.48
N PRO A 43 3.40 14.83 5.13
CA PRO A 43 2.07 14.26 5.24
C PRO A 43 1.39 14.15 3.87
N TYR A 44 0.66 13.07 3.64
CA TYR A 44 -0.28 12.98 2.54
C TYR A 44 -1.60 13.66 2.90
N ASP A 45 -2.29 14.15 1.87
CA ASP A 45 -3.67 14.61 2.03
C ASP A 45 -4.61 13.40 2.13
N VAL A 46 -5.01 13.06 3.35
CA VAL A 46 -5.93 11.95 3.60
C VAL A 46 -7.31 12.17 3.00
N ASN A 47 -7.72 13.44 2.78
CA ASN A 47 -8.99 13.77 2.14
C ASN A 47 -8.89 13.73 0.60
N GLY A 48 -7.68 13.74 0.06
CA GLY A 48 -7.40 13.64 -1.37
C GLY A 48 -7.28 12.20 -1.90
N MET A 49 -7.53 11.19 -1.07
CA MET A 49 -7.49 9.79 -1.50
C MET A 49 -8.46 9.53 -2.65
N LYS A 50 -8.02 8.75 -3.64
CA LYS A 50 -8.85 8.33 -4.78
C LYS A 50 -9.41 6.93 -4.56
N THR A 51 -10.71 6.77 -4.83
CA THR A 51 -11.38 5.48 -4.85
C THR A 51 -11.23 4.83 -6.25
N VAL A 52 -10.80 3.59 -6.30
CA VAL A 52 -10.66 2.78 -7.51
C VAL A 52 -11.64 1.61 -7.55
N SER A 53 -12.22 1.23 -6.43
CA SER A 53 -13.32 0.26 -6.35
C SER A 53 -14.22 0.60 -5.16
N GLU A 54 -15.53 0.47 -5.35
CA GLU A 54 -16.54 0.55 -4.29
C GLU A 54 -17.22 -0.80 -4.02
N ASN A 55 -16.69 -1.85 -4.61
CA ASN A 55 -17.31 -3.17 -4.61
C ASN A 55 -16.38 -4.26 -4.06
N PHE A 56 -15.38 -3.89 -3.27
CA PHE A 56 -14.42 -4.83 -2.73
C PHE A 56 -15.08 -5.75 -1.68
N GLN A 57 -14.97 -7.03 -1.90
CA GLN A 57 -15.36 -8.09 -0.97
C GLN A 57 -14.17 -9.04 -0.80
N GLY A 58 -13.50 -8.91 0.32
CA GLY A 58 -12.25 -9.60 0.59
C GLY A 58 -12.42 -11.02 1.12
N THR A 59 -11.33 -11.54 1.69
CA THR A 59 -11.21 -12.94 2.10
C THR A 59 -12.11 -13.32 3.27
N LEU A 60 -12.42 -12.39 4.17
CA LEU A 60 -13.34 -12.64 5.30
C LEU A 60 -14.77 -12.86 4.79
N GLN A 61 -15.22 -11.99 3.89
CA GLN A 61 -16.53 -12.09 3.25
C GLN A 61 -16.66 -13.41 2.46
N SER A 62 -15.64 -13.80 1.72
CA SER A 62 -15.64 -15.02 0.91
C SER A 62 -15.79 -16.29 1.77
N ARG A 63 -15.35 -16.26 3.03
CA ARG A 63 -15.44 -17.41 3.94
C ARG A 63 -16.83 -17.61 4.52
N ILE A 64 -17.58 -16.53 4.72
CA ILE A 64 -18.93 -16.61 5.32
C ILE A 64 -20.04 -16.73 4.28
N ASN A 65 -19.74 -16.48 3.00
CA ASN A 65 -20.66 -16.56 1.86
C ASN A 65 -22.00 -15.82 2.08
N VAL A 66 -21.95 -14.69 2.78
CA VAL A 66 -23.09 -13.80 3.04
C VAL A 66 -22.80 -12.46 2.38
N ASP A 67 -23.66 -11.99 1.52
CA ASP A 67 -23.54 -10.65 0.94
C ASP A 67 -23.98 -9.61 1.96
N TRP A 68 -23.04 -9.20 2.81
CA TRP A 68 -23.30 -8.33 3.96
C TRP A 68 -22.93 -6.88 3.69
N THR A 69 -21.70 -6.64 3.22
CA THR A 69 -21.22 -5.27 2.99
C THR A 69 -20.11 -5.28 1.94
N LYS A 70 -19.78 -4.12 1.46
CA LYS A 70 -18.66 -3.90 0.55
C LYS A 70 -17.73 -2.86 1.14
N ASP A 71 -16.46 -2.96 0.83
CA ASP A 71 -15.44 -1.98 1.13
C ASP A 71 -15.06 -1.20 -0.14
N SER A 72 -14.41 -0.07 0.05
CA SER A 72 -13.81 0.69 -1.04
C SER A 72 -12.30 0.52 -1.03
N ILE A 73 -11.71 0.25 -2.20
CA ILE A 73 -10.26 0.34 -2.37
C ILE A 73 -9.90 1.78 -2.73
N GLN A 74 -9.04 2.37 -1.94
CA GLN A 74 -8.57 3.73 -2.10
C GLN A 74 -7.04 3.77 -2.07
N TYR A 75 -6.45 4.79 -2.68
CA TYR A 75 -5.01 5.01 -2.66
C TYR A 75 -4.69 6.51 -2.64
N PHE A 76 -3.45 6.86 -2.31
CA PHE A 76 -2.95 8.23 -2.33
C PHE A 76 -2.43 8.59 -3.73
N PRO A 77 -3.03 9.57 -4.44
CA PRO A 77 -2.63 9.91 -5.81
C PRO A 77 -1.20 10.44 -5.92
N GLU A 78 -0.63 10.91 -4.82
CA GLU A 78 0.78 11.32 -4.74
C GLU A 78 1.74 10.16 -5.05
N THR A 79 1.31 8.92 -4.81
CA THR A 79 2.12 7.72 -5.06
C THR A 79 2.23 7.36 -6.54
N GLU A 80 1.35 7.86 -7.40
CA GLU A 80 1.39 7.68 -8.86
C GLU A 80 2.38 8.63 -9.56
N LYS A 81 2.70 9.76 -8.94
CA LYS A 81 3.36 10.89 -9.61
C LYS A 81 4.85 10.68 -9.89
N LYS A 82 5.41 9.51 -9.61
CA LYS A 82 6.87 9.31 -9.68
C LYS A 82 7.21 8.09 -10.52
N ALA A 83 8.16 8.28 -11.43
CA ALA A 83 8.70 7.19 -12.22
C ALA A 83 9.24 6.09 -11.31
N VAL A 84 8.79 4.89 -11.53
CA VAL A 84 9.21 3.66 -10.86
C VAL A 84 9.42 2.58 -11.92
N SER A 85 10.36 1.70 -11.68
CA SER A 85 10.47 0.44 -12.41
C SER A 85 10.42 -0.69 -11.41
N VAL A 86 9.51 -1.61 -11.61
CA VAL A 86 9.31 -2.77 -10.73
C VAL A 86 9.60 -4.04 -11.52
N THR A 87 10.37 -4.94 -10.94
CA THR A 87 10.59 -6.28 -11.48
C THR A 87 10.03 -7.31 -10.51
N TYR A 88 9.14 -8.17 -11.01
CA TYR A 88 8.54 -9.26 -10.27
C TYR A 88 9.17 -10.58 -10.66
N ASP A 89 9.57 -11.37 -9.67
CA ASP A 89 10.10 -12.74 -9.81
C ASP A 89 11.21 -12.86 -10.87
N PHE A 90 12.04 -11.81 -11.00
CA PHE A 90 13.16 -11.70 -11.95
C PHE A 90 12.78 -11.72 -13.45
N ALA A 91 11.50 -11.59 -13.79
CA ALA A 91 11.01 -11.73 -15.17
C ALA A 91 10.09 -10.58 -15.61
N ASP A 92 8.96 -10.39 -14.94
CA ASP A 92 7.94 -9.45 -15.34
C ASP A 92 8.27 -8.04 -14.86
N THR A 93 8.07 -7.03 -15.70
CA THR A 93 8.36 -5.63 -15.36
C THR A 93 7.12 -4.75 -15.47
N ALA A 94 7.06 -3.74 -14.61
CA ALA A 94 6.01 -2.71 -14.63
C ALA A 94 6.61 -1.32 -14.32
N ASP A 95 5.88 -0.28 -14.69
CA ASP A 95 6.19 1.12 -14.43
C ASP A 95 5.29 1.73 -13.34
N SER A 96 4.55 0.89 -12.64
CA SER A 96 3.62 1.26 -11.57
C SER A 96 3.69 0.27 -10.43
N LEU A 97 3.41 0.75 -9.20
CA LEU A 97 3.18 -0.07 -8.01
C LEU A 97 1.72 -0.53 -7.89
N TYR A 98 0.88 -0.17 -8.86
CA TYR A 98 -0.53 -0.51 -8.91
C TYR A 98 -0.85 -1.33 -10.16
N ALA A 99 -1.67 -2.35 -10.00
CA ALA A 99 -2.09 -3.27 -11.04
C ALA A 99 -3.63 -3.20 -11.25
N PRO A 100 -4.14 -2.24 -12.06
CA PRO A 100 -5.58 -2.01 -12.21
C PRO A 100 -6.36 -3.22 -12.71
N GLY A 101 -5.73 -4.14 -13.45
CA GLY A 101 -6.38 -5.36 -13.93
C GLY A 101 -6.97 -6.26 -12.84
N TYR A 102 -6.48 -6.13 -11.60
CA TYR A 102 -7.07 -6.87 -10.47
C TYR A 102 -8.43 -6.34 -10.02
N LEU A 103 -8.76 -5.10 -10.34
CA LEU A 103 -10.03 -4.48 -9.92
C LEU A 103 -11.25 -5.17 -10.55
N ASP A 104 -11.07 -5.83 -11.69
CA ASP A 104 -12.11 -6.60 -12.40
C ASP A 104 -12.17 -8.08 -11.96
N THR A 105 -11.40 -8.45 -10.94
CA THR A 105 -11.33 -9.82 -10.41
C THR A 105 -11.87 -9.91 -9.00
N LYS A 106 -11.99 -11.13 -8.48
CA LYS A 106 -12.31 -11.32 -7.04
C LYS A 106 -11.18 -10.86 -6.12
N ASN A 107 -9.93 -10.93 -6.59
CA ASN A 107 -8.74 -10.53 -5.84
C ASN A 107 -8.41 -9.05 -6.07
N GLN A 108 -9.35 -8.16 -5.78
CA GLN A 108 -9.13 -6.73 -5.99
C GLN A 108 -7.97 -6.15 -5.16
N TYR A 109 -7.64 -6.76 -4.01
CA TYR A 109 -6.48 -6.35 -3.21
C TYR A 109 -5.15 -6.51 -3.95
N GLY A 110 -5.08 -7.38 -4.96
CA GLY A 110 -3.94 -7.50 -5.87
C GLY A 110 -3.65 -6.21 -6.67
N PHE A 111 -4.56 -5.23 -6.67
CA PHE A 111 -4.29 -3.88 -7.15
C PHE A 111 -3.01 -3.29 -6.57
N PHE A 112 -2.74 -3.57 -5.29
CA PHE A 112 -1.52 -3.14 -4.63
C PHE A 112 -0.37 -4.09 -4.95
N LEU A 113 0.69 -3.56 -5.52
CA LEU A 113 1.97 -4.22 -5.75
C LEU A 113 1.86 -5.51 -6.60
N ASN A 114 0.84 -5.58 -7.48
CA ASN A 114 0.60 -6.73 -8.36
C ASN A 114 0.43 -8.07 -7.61
N ASP A 115 -0.21 -8.03 -6.40
CA ASP A 115 -0.40 -9.17 -5.52
C ASP A 115 0.90 -9.68 -4.86
N ASN A 116 0.98 -10.96 -4.54
CA ASN A 116 2.11 -11.55 -3.85
C ASN A 116 3.10 -12.20 -4.83
N HIS A 117 4.35 -11.83 -4.70
CA HIS A 117 5.47 -12.35 -5.45
C HIS A 117 6.56 -12.86 -4.50
N ALA A 118 7.33 -13.86 -4.94
CA ALA A 118 8.45 -14.39 -4.17
C ALA A 118 9.59 -13.36 -4.05
N PHE A 119 9.76 -12.54 -5.09
CA PHE A 119 10.75 -11.47 -5.14
C PHE A 119 10.19 -10.25 -5.88
N ILE A 120 10.43 -9.06 -5.33
CA ILE A 120 10.06 -7.79 -5.95
C ILE A 120 11.25 -6.84 -5.83
N GLU A 121 11.71 -6.33 -6.95
CA GLU A 121 12.74 -5.29 -7.00
C GLU A 121 12.11 -3.98 -7.50
N ILE A 122 12.32 -2.90 -6.76
CA ILE A 122 11.74 -1.58 -7.07
C ILE A 122 12.89 -0.59 -7.23
N HIS A 123 13.03 -0.07 -8.45
CA HIS A 123 13.98 0.98 -8.76
C HIS A 123 13.27 2.34 -8.74
N THR A 124 13.75 3.21 -7.88
CA THR A 124 13.12 4.52 -7.66
C THR A 124 13.67 5.61 -8.58
N GLY A 125 14.74 5.33 -9.31
CA GLY A 125 15.48 6.33 -10.09
C GLY A 125 16.16 7.41 -9.21
N TYR A 126 16.18 7.23 -7.90
CA TYR A 126 16.76 8.16 -6.93
C TYR A 126 17.85 7.46 -6.11
N ASN A 127 18.86 8.24 -5.78
CA ASN A 127 19.96 7.88 -4.88
C ASN A 127 20.64 6.53 -5.14
N PRO A 128 21.52 6.47 -6.14
CA PRO A 128 22.36 5.30 -6.35
C PRO A 128 23.23 5.07 -5.11
N GLY A 129 22.99 4.01 -4.37
CA GLY A 129 23.86 3.59 -3.26
C GLY A 129 23.14 3.26 -1.96
N LYS A 130 21.82 3.46 -1.86
CA LYS A 130 21.04 2.97 -0.71
C LYS A 130 19.99 1.97 -1.17
N THR A 131 19.94 0.84 -0.51
CA THR A 131 18.94 -0.22 -0.74
C THR A 131 18.22 -0.51 0.56
N LEU A 132 16.89 -0.53 0.51
CA LEU A 132 16.06 -1.05 1.58
C LEU A 132 15.66 -2.48 1.24
N PHE A 133 16.02 -3.42 2.11
CA PHE A 133 15.57 -4.79 2.03
C PHE A 133 14.39 -5.01 2.97
N VAL A 134 13.28 -5.55 2.45
CA VAL A 134 12.04 -5.79 3.20
C VAL A 134 11.64 -7.25 3.10
N ILE A 135 11.48 -7.92 4.24
CA ILE A 135 10.81 -9.22 4.33
C ILE A 135 9.35 -8.95 4.65
N LYS A 136 8.45 -9.39 3.78
CA LYS A 136 7.04 -9.01 3.83
C LYS A 136 6.07 -10.18 3.75
N ASP A 137 4.89 -9.95 4.26
CA ASP A 137 3.66 -10.66 3.91
C ASP A 137 2.74 -9.74 3.04
N SER A 138 1.51 -10.16 2.83
CA SER A 138 0.53 -9.42 2.01
C SER A 138 0.11 -8.06 2.60
N TYR A 139 0.29 -7.84 3.90
CA TYR A 139 0.04 -6.52 4.50
C TYR A 139 0.92 -5.42 3.89
N ALA A 140 2.14 -5.76 3.54
CA ALA A 140 3.04 -4.77 2.94
C ALA A 140 2.68 -4.43 1.49
N ASN A 141 1.76 -5.13 0.83
CA ASN A 141 1.37 -4.79 -0.54
C ASN A 141 0.83 -3.36 -0.64
N SER A 142 -0.01 -2.92 0.30
CA SER A 142 -0.47 -1.53 0.38
C SER A 142 0.51 -0.58 1.08
N LEU A 143 1.40 -1.10 1.95
CA LEU A 143 2.40 -0.30 2.64
C LEU A 143 3.52 0.19 1.71
N ILE A 144 3.99 -0.65 0.79
CA ILE A 144 5.09 -0.31 -0.11
C ILE A 144 4.77 0.92 -0.97
N PRO A 145 3.62 1.02 -1.68
CA PRO A 145 3.25 2.23 -2.41
C PRO A 145 3.23 3.48 -1.55
N VAL A 146 2.73 3.39 -0.33
CA VAL A 146 2.67 4.51 0.61
C VAL A 146 4.07 4.95 1.05
N SER A 147 4.96 4.00 1.38
CA SER A 147 6.31 4.29 1.88
C SER A 147 7.24 4.79 0.78
N TYR A 148 7.05 4.33 -0.45
CA TYR A 148 7.93 4.57 -1.60
C TYR A 148 8.26 6.05 -1.83
N THR A 149 7.28 6.93 -1.81
CA THR A 149 7.50 8.35 -2.08
C THR A 149 8.20 9.07 -0.94
N HIS A 150 8.02 8.61 0.29
CA HIS A 150 8.60 9.21 1.48
C HIS A 150 10.05 8.79 1.71
N LEU A 151 10.42 7.58 1.36
CA LEU A 151 11.81 7.12 1.41
C LEU A 151 12.73 7.91 0.48
N ARG A 152 12.15 8.58 -0.55
CA ARG A 152 12.85 9.47 -1.48
C ARG A 152 13.06 10.90 -0.97
N ALA A 153 12.20 11.40 -0.08
CA ALA A 153 12.11 12.84 0.19
C ALA A 153 13.23 13.41 1.08
N HIS A 154 14.04 12.57 1.73
CA HIS A 154 15.06 13.00 2.70
C HIS A 154 16.48 13.16 2.15
N GLU A 155 16.68 13.24 0.86
CA GLU A 155 18.01 13.26 0.25
C GLU A 155 18.34 14.53 -0.57
N THR A 156 17.52 15.57 -0.42
CA THR A 156 17.79 16.90 -1.00
C THR A 156 18.17 17.90 0.10
N SER A 157 19.25 17.65 0.80
CA SER A 157 19.95 18.68 1.58
C SER A 157 21.44 18.47 1.55
#